data_12f7d85fe9cfa613e67b5bddb5a3d5be
#
_entry.id   12f7d85fe9cfa613e67b5bddb5a3d5be
#
_cell.length_a   1.000
_cell.length_b   1.000
_cell.length_c   1.000
_cell.angle_alpha   90.00
_cell.angle_beta   90.00
_cell.angle_gamma   90.00
#
_symmetry.space_group_name_H-M   'P 1'
#
loop_
_entity.id
_entity.type
_entity.pdbx_description
1 polymer ?
#
loop_
_entity_poly.entity_id
_entity_poly.type
_entity_poly.pdbx_seq_one_letter_code
_entity_poly.pdbx_strand_id
1 'polypeptide(L)'
;MPVKVSIVEDNDRVRESLASLIEGARGFRCVGAHRSAEAALKLVPEEKPDVVLMDIHLPRLCGIDCVRKLKAIEPHLLVLMLTAYEDDDLIFQALKAGANGYLVKQTPPSEILAAIQDVHEGGAPMSSNIARKVIQSFHSAGPNEPTETLSPREREILDLLARGYANKEIADLLSIAFQTVHTHVRNIYSKLHVRSRTEAVAKYLRPQ
;
A
#
# COMPACT_ATOMS: atom_id res chain seq x y z
N MET A 1 -1.82 5.38 29.37
CA MET A 1 -1.39 3.99 29.05
C MET A 1 -0.44 4.06 27.86
N PRO A 2 0.51 3.14 27.67
CA PRO A 2 1.35 3.15 26.48
C PRO A 2 0.53 2.87 25.21
N VAL A 3 0.88 3.51 24.11
CA VAL A 3 0.31 3.23 22.78
C VAL A 3 0.75 1.86 22.31
N LYS A 4 -0.21 0.98 22.06
CA LYS A 4 0.04 -0.39 21.62
C LYS A 4 0.22 -0.40 20.10
N VAL A 5 1.34 -0.92 19.64
CA VAL A 5 1.68 -0.96 18.22
C VAL A 5 1.89 -2.40 17.78
N SER A 6 1.29 -2.77 16.67
CA SER A 6 1.58 -4.02 15.97
C SER A 6 2.29 -3.73 14.64
N ILE A 7 3.20 -4.60 14.23
CA ILE A 7 4.04 -4.43 13.03
C ILE A 7 3.74 -5.55 12.05
N VAL A 8 3.63 -5.23 10.76
CA VAL A 8 3.49 -6.20 9.67
C VAL A 8 4.55 -5.90 8.61
N GLU A 9 5.59 -6.73 8.59
CA GLU A 9 6.80 -6.55 7.79
C GLU A 9 7.42 -7.92 7.51
N ASP A 10 7.70 -8.25 6.26
CA ASP A 10 8.27 -9.55 5.89
C ASP A 10 9.79 -9.64 6.12
N ASN A 11 10.51 -8.51 6.03
CA ASN A 11 11.93 -8.47 6.29
C ASN A 11 12.22 -8.55 7.79
N ASP A 12 12.84 -9.65 8.22
CA ASP A 12 13.13 -9.93 9.63
C ASP A 12 13.93 -8.81 10.30
N ARG A 13 14.96 -8.26 9.62
CA ARG A 13 15.81 -7.19 10.19
C ARG A 13 15.04 -5.89 10.40
N VAL A 14 14.21 -5.52 9.44
CA VAL A 14 13.39 -4.30 9.53
C VAL A 14 12.34 -4.48 10.64
N ARG A 15 11.67 -5.63 10.68
CA ARG A 15 10.66 -5.95 11.69
C ARG A 15 11.23 -5.93 13.10
N GLU A 16 12.38 -6.57 13.33
CA GLU A 16 13.08 -6.59 14.63
C GLU A 16 13.56 -5.19 15.04
N SER A 17 14.08 -4.40 14.09
CA SER A 17 14.51 -3.02 14.34
C SER A 17 13.34 -2.13 14.76
N LEU A 18 12.20 -2.23 14.06
CA LEU A 18 10.98 -1.49 14.42
C LEU A 18 10.43 -1.92 15.77
N ALA A 19 10.40 -3.23 16.05
CA ALA A 19 9.97 -3.73 17.35
C ALA A 19 10.85 -3.23 18.49
N SER A 20 12.17 -3.24 18.30
CA SER A 20 13.13 -2.71 19.27
C SER A 20 12.98 -1.18 19.45
N LEU A 21 12.74 -0.44 18.37
CA LEU A 21 12.49 0.99 18.42
C LEU A 21 11.25 1.33 19.27
N ILE A 22 10.14 0.62 19.01
CA ILE A 22 8.88 0.85 19.71
C ILE A 22 8.98 0.46 21.17
N GLU A 23 9.56 -0.72 21.48
CA GLU A 23 9.68 -1.20 22.85
C GLU A 23 10.67 -0.38 23.67
N GLY A 24 11.71 0.17 23.04
CA GLY A 24 12.69 1.04 23.68
C GLY A 24 12.18 2.48 23.92
N ALA A 25 11.08 2.89 23.32
CA ALA A 25 10.55 4.24 23.39
C ALA A 25 9.54 4.39 24.54
N ARG A 26 9.74 5.40 25.39
CA ARG A 26 8.84 5.68 26.51
C ARG A 26 7.45 6.07 25.99
N GLY A 27 6.42 5.39 26.48
CA GLY A 27 5.03 5.65 26.08
C GLY A 27 4.51 4.75 24.96
N PHE A 28 5.33 3.81 24.47
CA PHE A 28 4.93 2.85 23.43
C PHE A 28 5.12 1.41 23.93
N ARG A 29 4.44 0.47 23.27
CA ARG A 29 4.58 -0.96 23.51
C ARG A 29 4.34 -1.75 22.21
N CYS A 30 5.24 -2.62 21.85
CA CYS A 30 5.05 -3.54 20.74
C CYS A 30 4.21 -4.73 21.23
N VAL A 31 2.99 -4.92 20.68
CA VAL A 31 2.08 -6.00 21.06
C VAL A 31 2.03 -7.12 20.04
N GLY A 32 2.57 -6.90 18.83
CA GLY A 32 2.67 -7.91 17.79
C GLY A 32 3.71 -7.53 16.73
N ALA A 33 4.32 -8.56 16.11
CA ALA A 33 5.27 -8.39 15.01
C ALA A 33 5.12 -9.55 14.02
N HIS A 34 4.47 -9.30 12.89
CA HIS A 34 4.02 -10.30 11.94
C HIS A 34 4.82 -10.23 10.65
N ARG A 35 5.19 -11.41 10.11
CA ARG A 35 5.94 -11.50 8.83
C ARG A 35 5.06 -11.56 7.58
N SER A 36 3.75 -11.59 7.74
CA SER A 36 2.82 -11.67 6.61
C SER A 36 1.46 -11.09 6.94
N ALA A 37 0.74 -10.69 5.90
CA ALA A 37 -0.63 -10.20 6.00
C ALA A 37 -1.58 -11.25 6.59
N GLU A 38 -1.38 -12.54 6.28
CA GLU A 38 -2.24 -13.62 6.77
C GLU A 38 -2.08 -13.80 8.29
N ALA A 39 -0.85 -13.68 8.80
CA ALA A 39 -0.60 -13.70 10.23
C ALA A 39 -1.25 -12.51 10.93
N ALA A 40 -1.09 -11.31 10.34
CA ALA A 40 -1.70 -10.08 10.85
C ALA A 40 -3.23 -10.15 10.90
N LEU A 41 -3.88 -10.64 9.82
CA LEU A 41 -5.34 -10.80 9.77
C LEU A 41 -5.90 -11.71 10.87
N LYS A 42 -5.09 -12.67 11.31
CA LYS A 42 -5.49 -13.60 12.39
C LYS A 42 -5.23 -13.02 13.77
N LEU A 43 -4.08 -12.36 13.99
CA LEU A 43 -3.60 -12.04 15.33
C LEU A 43 -3.89 -10.60 15.75
N VAL A 44 -3.87 -9.62 14.84
CA VAL A 44 -4.14 -8.20 15.15
C VAL A 44 -5.48 -7.99 15.86
N PRO A 45 -6.61 -8.64 15.46
CA PRO A 45 -7.87 -8.50 16.19
C PRO A 45 -7.82 -9.02 17.64
N GLU A 46 -6.98 -10.02 17.93
CA GLU A 46 -6.80 -10.57 19.26
C GLU A 46 -5.87 -9.70 20.13
N GLU A 47 -4.83 -9.13 19.53
CA GLU A 47 -3.83 -8.26 20.17
C GLU A 47 -4.39 -6.88 20.53
N LYS A 48 -5.40 -6.41 19.77
CA LYS A 48 -6.05 -5.09 19.92
C LYS A 48 -5.04 -3.96 20.03
N PRO A 49 -4.19 -3.77 19.01
CA PRO A 49 -3.29 -2.64 18.95
C PRO A 49 -4.07 -1.33 18.75
N ASP A 50 -3.50 -0.22 19.21
CA ASP A 50 -4.01 1.11 18.90
C ASP A 50 -3.61 1.52 17.48
N VAL A 51 -2.37 1.15 17.05
CA VAL A 51 -1.82 1.46 15.73
C VAL A 51 -1.15 0.24 15.12
N VAL A 52 -1.33 0.02 13.83
CA VAL A 52 -0.60 -0.98 13.03
C VAL A 52 0.35 -0.29 12.07
N LEU A 53 1.65 -0.62 12.13
CA LEU A 53 2.61 -0.31 11.08
C LEU A 53 2.54 -1.41 10.02
N MET A 54 2.23 -1.04 8.76
CA MET A 54 1.96 -1.99 7.69
C MET A 54 2.87 -1.74 6.49
N ASP A 55 3.67 -2.74 6.12
CA ASP A 55 4.34 -2.69 4.81
C ASP A 55 3.36 -3.02 3.68
N ILE A 56 3.58 -2.42 2.52
CA ILE A 56 2.81 -2.70 1.30
C ILE A 56 3.24 -4.04 0.68
N HIS A 57 4.55 -4.27 0.61
CA HIS A 57 5.13 -5.37 -0.16
C HIS A 57 5.29 -6.64 0.67
N LEU A 58 4.18 -7.16 1.14
CA LEU A 58 4.15 -8.44 1.84
C LEU A 58 4.03 -9.61 0.83
N PRO A 59 4.59 -10.79 1.15
CA PRO A 59 4.45 -11.97 0.31
C PRO A 59 2.98 -12.42 0.25
N ARG A 60 2.55 -12.91 -0.93
CA ARG A 60 1.20 -13.44 -1.20
C ARG A 60 0.09 -12.39 -1.14
N LEU A 61 -0.30 -11.91 0.03
CA LEU A 61 -1.31 -10.88 0.20
C LEU A 61 -0.65 -9.52 0.42
N CYS A 62 -0.92 -8.56 -0.47
CA CYS A 62 -0.41 -7.19 -0.37
C CYS A 62 -0.90 -6.50 0.91
N GLY A 63 -0.07 -5.63 1.51
CA GLY A 63 -0.42 -4.87 2.70
C GLY A 63 -1.66 -4.00 2.52
N ILE A 64 -1.88 -3.42 1.36
CA ILE A 64 -3.09 -2.63 1.06
C ILE A 64 -4.36 -3.49 1.16
N ASP A 65 -4.32 -4.72 0.61
CA ASP A 65 -5.46 -5.65 0.73
C ASP A 65 -5.63 -6.14 2.18
N CYS A 66 -4.53 -6.26 2.92
CA CYS A 66 -4.58 -6.55 4.36
C CYS A 66 -5.29 -5.43 5.12
N VAL A 67 -4.93 -4.16 4.87
CA VAL A 67 -5.59 -2.99 5.47
C VAL A 67 -7.09 -3.02 5.20
N ARG A 68 -7.50 -3.23 3.95
CA ARG A 68 -8.94 -3.29 3.59
C ARG A 68 -9.69 -4.36 4.37
N LYS A 69 -9.08 -5.55 4.55
CA LYS A 69 -9.68 -6.64 5.32
C LYS A 69 -9.69 -6.36 6.82
N LEU A 70 -8.61 -5.81 7.38
CA LEU A 70 -8.56 -5.41 8.79
C LEU A 70 -9.60 -4.34 9.11
N LYS A 71 -9.75 -3.33 8.25
CA LYS A 71 -10.76 -2.28 8.40
C LYS A 71 -12.19 -2.79 8.28
N ALA A 72 -12.43 -3.88 7.56
CA ALA A 72 -13.74 -4.53 7.51
C ALA A 72 -14.08 -5.25 8.82
N ILE A 73 -13.08 -5.74 9.56
CA ILE A 73 -13.23 -6.41 10.86
C ILE A 73 -13.23 -5.36 12.00
N GLU A 74 -12.28 -4.44 11.96
CA GLU A 74 -12.03 -3.41 12.97
C GLU A 74 -11.99 -2.02 12.31
N PRO A 75 -13.16 -1.37 12.07
CA PRO A 75 -13.22 -0.09 11.34
C PRO A 75 -12.42 1.05 11.98
N HIS A 76 -12.25 1.02 13.29
CA HIS A 76 -11.55 2.06 14.07
C HIS A 76 -10.04 1.81 14.21
N LEU A 77 -9.53 0.65 13.76
CA LEU A 77 -8.11 0.33 13.81
C LEU A 77 -7.30 1.38 13.03
N LEU A 78 -6.33 2.00 13.68
CA LEU A 78 -5.44 2.97 13.03
C LEU A 78 -4.33 2.22 12.30
N VAL A 79 -4.13 2.54 11.02
CA VAL A 79 -3.10 1.91 10.19
C VAL A 79 -2.21 2.97 9.57
N LEU A 80 -0.92 2.87 9.85
CA LEU A 80 0.13 3.71 9.28
C LEU A 80 0.95 2.86 8.31
N MET A 81 0.91 3.22 7.02
CA MET A 81 1.73 2.53 6.02
C MET A 81 3.19 2.91 6.18
N LEU A 82 4.08 1.92 6.11
CA LEU A 82 5.53 2.12 6.15
C LEU A 82 6.18 1.29 5.04
N THR A 83 6.60 1.93 3.96
CA THR A 83 7.06 1.26 2.75
C THR A 83 8.34 1.86 2.17
N ALA A 84 9.05 1.08 1.35
CA ALA A 84 10.23 1.58 0.63
C ALA A 84 9.88 2.40 -0.62
N TYR A 85 8.62 2.44 -1.04
CA TYR A 85 8.20 2.98 -2.34
C TYR A 85 7.28 4.18 -2.20
N GLU A 86 7.48 5.16 -3.09
CA GLU A 86 6.68 6.38 -3.22
C GLU A 86 5.84 6.37 -4.52
N ASP A 87 5.27 5.23 -4.89
CA ASP A 87 4.42 5.11 -6.07
C ASP A 87 3.06 5.78 -5.80
N ASP A 88 2.67 6.72 -6.66
CA ASP A 88 1.48 7.55 -6.49
C ASP A 88 0.19 6.71 -6.44
N ASP A 89 0.10 5.66 -7.28
CA ASP A 89 -1.04 4.77 -7.31
C ASP A 89 -1.16 3.96 -6.00
N LEU A 90 -0.04 3.50 -5.45
CA LEU A 90 -0.03 2.75 -4.19
C LEU A 90 -0.41 3.61 -2.98
N ILE A 91 0.07 4.87 -2.94
CA ILE A 91 -0.31 5.82 -1.90
C ILE A 91 -1.83 6.01 -1.89
N PHE A 92 -2.42 6.30 -3.04
CA PHE A 92 -3.85 6.54 -3.16
C PHE A 92 -4.69 5.29 -2.85
N GLN A 93 -4.24 4.11 -3.31
CA GLN A 93 -4.90 2.85 -2.99
C GLN A 93 -4.86 2.53 -1.49
N ALA A 94 -3.74 2.80 -0.80
CA ALA A 94 -3.61 2.60 0.63
C ALA A 94 -4.58 3.50 1.42
N LEU A 95 -4.67 4.79 1.07
CA LEU A 95 -5.60 5.73 1.69
C LEU A 95 -7.07 5.32 1.43
N LYS A 96 -7.41 4.92 0.20
CA LYS A 96 -8.73 4.37 -0.13
C LYS A 96 -9.06 3.07 0.62
N ALA A 97 -8.06 2.26 0.93
CA ALA A 97 -8.25 1.05 1.73
C ALA A 97 -8.49 1.36 3.22
N GLY A 98 -8.30 2.62 3.64
CA GLY A 98 -8.53 3.10 4.99
C GLY A 98 -7.25 3.30 5.81
N ALA A 99 -6.06 3.38 5.19
CA ALA A 99 -4.86 3.78 5.89
C ALA A 99 -5.00 5.23 6.43
N ASN A 100 -4.52 5.45 7.65
CA ASN A 100 -4.63 6.73 8.34
C ASN A 100 -3.41 7.63 8.13
N GLY A 101 -2.30 7.08 7.62
CA GLY A 101 -1.10 7.81 7.28
C GLY A 101 -0.15 6.99 6.42
N TYR A 102 0.92 7.64 5.93
CA TYR A 102 1.84 7.01 4.99
C TYR A 102 3.26 7.54 5.16
N LEU A 103 4.20 6.67 5.48
CA LEU A 103 5.62 6.97 5.65
C LEU A 103 6.47 6.11 4.73
N VAL A 104 7.66 6.61 4.42
CA VAL A 104 8.71 5.84 3.75
C VAL A 104 9.64 5.19 4.78
N LYS A 105 10.20 4.02 4.46
CA LYS A 105 11.12 3.28 5.37
C LYS A 105 12.42 4.04 5.68
N GLN A 106 12.76 5.09 4.89
CA GLN A 106 13.88 5.99 5.16
C GLN A 106 13.57 7.06 6.21
N THR A 107 12.31 7.15 6.66
CA THR A 107 11.91 8.09 7.73
C THR A 107 12.74 7.82 9.00
N PRO A 108 13.33 8.86 9.61
CA PRO A 108 14.09 8.73 10.84
C PRO A 108 13.29 8.06 11.95
N PRO A 109 13.92 7.23 12.83
CA PRO A 109 13.23 6.54 13.91
C PRO A 109 12.39 7.46 14.82
N SER A 110 12.89 8.65 15.14
CA SER A 110 12.16 9.65 15.94
C SER A 110 10.89 10.14 15.25
N GLU A 111 10.91 10.29 13.93
CA GLU A 111 9.74 10.72 13.15
C GLU A 111 8.72 9.59 13.01
N ILE A 112 9.15 8.32 12.96
CA ILE A 112 8.23 7.16 13.00
C ILE A 112 7.45 7.16 14.32
N LEU A 113 8.13 7.36 15.46
CA LEU A 113 7.47 7.43 16.77
C LEU A 113 6.53 8.63 16.86
N ALA A 114 6.95 9.80 16.35
CA ALA A 114 6.09 10.99 16.31
C ALA A 114 4.85 10.74 15.43
N ALA A 115 4.99 10.07 14.29
CA ALA A 115 3.88 9.72 13.42
C ALA A 115 2.92 8.70 14.05
N ILE A 116 3.42 7.73 14.82
CA ILE A 116 2.56 6.80 15.57
C ILE A 116 1.73 7.58 16.61
N GLN A 117 2.35 8.54 17.31
CA GLN A 117 1.65 9.38 18.28
C GLN A 117 0.62 10.27 17.59
N ASP A 118 1.00 10.93 16.49
CA ASP A 118 0.12 11.81 15.71
C ASP A 118 -1.11 11.08 15.20
N VAL A 119 -0.94 9.88 14.59
CA VAL A 119 -2.09 9.09 14.14
C VAL A 119 -2.97 8.62 15.29
N HIS A 120 -2.39 8.31 16.44
CA HIS A 120 -3.15 7.90 17.63
C HIS A 120 -3.98 9.07 18.19
N GLU A 121 -3.53 10.31 18.02
CA GLU A 121 -4.23 11.54 18.42
C GLU A 121 -5.23 12.04 17.35
N GLY A 122 -5.38 11.30 16.22
CA GLY A 122 -6.33 11.60 15.16
C GLY A 122 -5.75 12.40 14.00
N GLY A 123 -4.43 12.57 13.95
CA GLY A 123 -3.71 13.14 12.81
C GLY A 123 -3.61 12.18 11.61
N ALA A 124 -3.02 12.69 10.52
CA ALA A 124 -2.78 11.92 9.30
C ALA A 124 -1.32 12.15 8.84
N PRO A 125 -0.34 11.55 9.52
CA PRO A 125 1.07 11.78 9.25
C PRO A 125 1.45 11.31 7.84
N MET A 126 2.09 12.22 7.10
CA MET A 126 2.59 11.97 5.76
C MET A 126 3.89 12.76 5.57
N SER A 127 4.88 12.16 4.90
CA SER A 127 6.04 12.96 4.47
C SER A 127 5.59 14.04 3.47
N SER A 128 6.32 15.16 3.39
CA SER A 128 5.98 16.27 2.48
C SER A 128 5.84 15.85 1.03
N ASN A 129 6.64 14.86 0.59
CA ASN A 129 6.54 14.29 -0.76
C ASN A 129 5.22 13.54 -0.95
N ILE A 130 4.83 12.72 0.01
CA ILE A 130 3.57 11.96 -0.02
C ILE A 130 2.37 12.91 -0.01
N ALA A 131 2.35 13.91 0.87
CA ALA A 131 1.29 14.91 0.92
C ALA A 131 1.12 15.65 -0.41
N ARG A 132 2.24 16.04 -1.06
CA ARG A 132 2.21 16.68 -2.38
C ARG A 132 1.60 15.76 -3.45
N LYS A 133 1.95 14.48 -3.48
CA LYS A 133 1.42 13.49 -4.42
C LYS A 133 -0.09 13.29 -4.21
N VAL A 134 -0.54 13.23 -2.96
CA VAL A 134 -1.96 13.16 -2.63
C VAL A 134 -2.70 14.40 -3.16
N ILE A 135 -2.18 15.61 -2.94
CA ILE A 135 -2.78 16.84 -3.47
C ILE A 135 -2.80 16.85 -5.01
N GLN A 136 -1.71 16.42 -5.65
CA GLN A 136 -1.64 16.33 -7.11
C GLN A 136 -2.66 15.36 -7.69
N SER A 137 -2.93 14.24 -7.02
CA SER A 137 -3.96 13.29 -7.47
C SER A 137 -5.37 13.89 -7.47
N PHE A 138 -5.68 14.80 -6.53
CA PHE A 138 -6.94 15.55 -6.54
C PHE A 138 -7.01 16.58 -7.66
N HIS A 139 -5.89 17.19 -8.06
CA HIS A 139 -5.85 18.12 -9.18
C HIS A 139 -5.90 17.43 -10.54
N SER A 140 -5.45 16.17 -10.61
CA SER A 140 -5.56 15.33 -11.82
C SER A 140 -6.95 14.72 -12.00
N ALA A 141 -7.74 14.67 -10.94
CA ALA A 141 -9.16 14.33 -10.96
C ALA A 141 -9.96 15.62 -11.21
N GLY A 142 -10.01 16.08 -12.48
CA GLY A 142 -10.98 17.08 -12.90
C GLY A 142 -12.42 16.65 -12.57
N PRO A 143 -13.39 17.57 -12.47
CA PRO A 143 -14.74 17.22 -12.08
C PRO A 143 -15.39 16.30 -13.12
N ASN A 144 -15.74 15.09 -12.68
CA ASN A 144 -16.57 14.12 -13.37
C ASN A 144 -15.99 13.47 -14.65
N GLU A 145 -15.17 12.42 -14.46
CA GLU A 145 -15.25 11.28 -15.39
C GLU A 145 -15.38 9.99 -14.56
N PRO A 146 -16.22 9.05 -14.93
CA PRO A 146 -16.33 7.76 -14.25
C PRO A 146 -15.01 7.00 -14.38
N THR A 147 -14.52 6.45 -13.29
CA THR A 147 -13.21 5.85 -13.05
C THR A 147 -12.95 4.55 -13.84
N GLU A 148 -13.26 4.54 -15.13
CA GLU A 148 -13.04 3.37 -16.01
C GLU A 148 -11.88 3.58 -17.00
N THR A 149 -11.24 4.76 -17.02
CA THR A 149 -10.14 5.03 -17.96
C THR A 149 -8.80 4.58 -17.41
N LEU A 150 -8.08 3.79 -18.20
CA LEU A 150 -6.71 3.40 -17.91
C LEU A 150 -5.80 4.64 -17.89
N SER A 151 -4.89 4.74 -16.94
CA SER A 151 -3.84 5.75 -16.94
C SER A 151 -2.96 5.63 -18.20
N PRO A 152 -2.21 6.67 -18.60
CA PRO A 152 -1.29 6.57 -19.74
C PRO A 152 -0.32 5.39 -19.61
N ARG A 153 0.17 5.13 -18.41
CA ARG A 153 1.09 4.02 -18.13
C ARG A 153 0.42 2.65 -18.18
N GLU A 154 -0.79 2.54 -17.68
CA GLU A 154 -1.58 1.30 -17.79
C GLU A 154 -1.95 1.00 -19.23
N ARG A 155 -2.24 2.02 -20.03
CA ARG A 155 -2.54 1.87 -21.46
C ARG A 155 -1.30 1.40 -22.23
N GLU A 156 -0.12 1.96 -21.95
CA GLU A 156 1.15 1.54 -22.54
C GLU A 156 1.48 0.07 -22.21
N ILE A 157 1.28 -0.32 -20.95
CA ILE A 157 1.48 -1.70 -20.52
C ILE A 157 0.47 -2.64 -21.19
N LEU A 158 -0.81 -2.23 -21.29
CA LEU A 158 -1.84 -3.04 -21.95
C LEU A 158 -1.57 -3.20 -23.43
N ASP A 159 -1.04 -2.19 -24.12
CA ASP A 159 -0.57 -2.27 -25.50
C ASP A 159 0.53 -3.32 -25.67
N LEU A 160 1.53 -3.32 -24.78
CA LEU A 160 2.60 -4.31 -24.81
C LEU A 160 2.08 -5.73 -24.49
N LEU A 161 1.14 -5.84 -23.56
CA LEU A 161 0.44 -7.11 -23.30
C LEU A 161 -0.32 -7.59 -24.54
N ALA A 162 -0.99 -6.70 -25.26
CA ALA A 162 -1.72 -7.02 -26.49
C ALA A 162 -0.79 -7.48 -27.62
N ARG A 163 0.43 -6.95 -27.67
CA ARG A 163 1.50 -7.37 -28.61
C ARG A 163 2.17 -8.69 -28.23
N GLY A 164 1.83 -9.30 -27.08
CA GLY A 164 2.32 -10.61 -26.66
C GLY A 164 3.50 -10.59 -25.68
N TYR A 165 4.04 -9.42 -25.29
CA TYR A 165 5.18 -9.33 -24.39
C TYR A 165 4.87 -9.88 -23.00
N ALA A 166 5.78 -10.68 -22.43
CA ALA A 166 5.68 -11.13 -21.04
C ALA A 166 5.98 -9.97 -20.06
N ASN A 167 5.47 -10.06 -18.84
CA ASN A 167 5.66 -9.01 -17.83
C ASN A 167 7.14 -8.67 -17.58
N LYS A 168 8.05 -9.65 -17.71
CA LYS A 168 9.50 -9.42 -17.57
C LYS A 168 10.05 -8.59 -18.73
N GLU A 169 9.64 -8.90 -19.95
CA GLU A 169 10.04 -8.14 -21.14
C GLU A 169 9.50 -6.71 -21.13
N ILE A 170 8.27 -6.53 -20.59
CA ILE A 170 7.67 -5.21 -20.39
C ILE A 170 8.48 -4.41 -19.35
N ALA A 171 8.92 -5.05 -18.28
CA ALA A 171 9.77 -4.42 -17.27
C ALA A 171 11.08 -3.90 -17.87
N ASP A 172 11.73 -4.73 -18.70
CA ASP A 172 12.98 -4.37 -19.39
C ASP A 172 12.74 -3.24 -20.40
N LEU A 173 11.70 -3.33 -21.25
CA LEU A 173 11.36 -2.31 -22.26
C LEU A 173 11.04 -0.95 -21.65
N LEU A 174 10.35 -0.94 -20.52
CA LEU A 174 9.91 0.28 -19.87
C LEU A 174 10.88 0.76 -18.79
N SER A 175 12.01 0.06 -18.60
CA SER A 175 13.03 0.35 -17.57
C SER A 175 12.45 0.50 -16.15
N ILE A 176 11.52 -0.38 -15.79
CA ILE A 176 10.88 -0.42 -14.46
C ILE A 176 11.01 -1.81 -13.82
N ALA A 177 10.84 -1.89 -12.50
CA ALA A 177 10.89 -3.17 -11.81
C ALA A 177 9.75 -4.12 -12.26
N PHE A 178 10.05 -5.42 -12.34
CA PHE A 178 9.05 -6.46 -12.65
C PHE A 178 7.81 -6.36 -11.74
N GLN A 179 8.02 -6.08 -10.47
CA GLN A 179 6.95 -5.93 -9.48
C GLN A 179 6.02 -4.74 -9.82
N THR A 180 6.58 -3.67 -10.36
CA THR A 180 5.81 -2.50 -10.81
C THR A 180 4.89 -2.85 -11.99
N VAL A 181 5.42 -3.61 -12.98
CA VAL A 181 4.60 -4.12 -14.09
C VAL A 181 3.47 -5.01 -13.57
N HIS A 182 3.77 -5.91 -12.62
CA HIS A 182 2.77 -6.79 -12.03
C HIS A 182 1.64 -6.02 -11.33
N THR A 183 1.99 -4.93 -10.64
CA THR A 183 1.03 -4.03 -9.99
C THR A 183 0.12 -3.34 -11.03
N HIS A 184 0.71 -2.77 -12.09
CA HIS A 184 -0.08 -2.16 -13.17
C HIS A 184 -1.00 -3.17 -13.87
N VAL A 185 -0.53 -4.38 -14.14
CA VAL A 185 -1.36 -5.44 -14.76
C VAL A 185 -2.56 -5.78 -13.86
N ARG A 186 -2.36 -5.89 -12.55
CA ARG A 186 -3.46 -6.11 -11.61
C ARG A 186 -4.47 -4.95 -11.63
N ASN A 187 -3.99 -3.70 -11.65
CA ASN A 187 -4.84 -2.51 -11.71
C ASN A 187 -5.62 -2.45 -13.03
N ILE A 188 -4.97 -2.77 -14.16
CA ILE A 188 -5.63 -2.89 -15.46
C ILE A 188 -6.78 -3.89 -15.40
N TYR A 189 -6.54 -5.08 -14.83
CA TYR A 189 -7.58 -6.11 -14.73
C TYR A 189 -8.74 -5.65 -13.85
N SER A 190 -8.45 -4.96 -12.75
CA SER A 190 -9.47 -4.37 -11.87
C SER A 190 -10.30 -3.32 -12.59
N LYS A 191 -9.66 -2.36 -13.27
CA LYS A 191 -10.33 -1.26 -14.00
C LYS A 191 -11.14 -1.76 -15.20
N LEU A 192 -10.64 -2.78 -15.87
CA LEU A 192 -11.34 -3.41 -17.00
C LEU A 192 -12.37 -4.46 -16.56
N HIS A 193 -12.52 -4.73 -15.26
CA HIS A 193 -13.40 -5.79 -14.74
C HIS A 193 -13.17 -7.16 -15.41
N VAL A 194 -11.90 -7.54 -15.56
CA VAL A 194 -11.49 -8.82 -16.19
C VAL A 194 -10.63 -9.63 -15.19
N ARG A 195 -10.53 -10.95 -15.45
CA ARG A 195 -9.81 -11.86 -14.55
C ARG A 195 -8.55 -12.48 -15.19
N SER A 196 -8.31 -12.22 -16.47
CA SER A 196 -7.19 -12.80 -17.20
C SER A 196 -6.62 -11.84 -18.24
N ARG A 197 -5.35 -12.10 -18.64
CA ARG A 197 -4.70 -11.38 -19.73
C ARG A 197 -5.50 -11.47 -21.03
N THR A 198 -6.00 -12.66 -21.37
CA THR A 198 -6.77 -12.87 -22.59
C THR A 198 -8.03 -12.02 -22.61
N GLU A 199 -8.74 -11.93 -21.48
CA GLU A 199 -9.92 -11.09 -21.36
C GLU A 199 -9.57 -9.59 -21.46
N ALA A 200 -8.46 -9.15 -20.83
CA ALA A 200 -8.01 -7.76 -20.89
C ALA A 200 -7.68 -7.34 -22.33
N VAL A 201 -6.90 -8.17 -23.03
CA VAL A 201 -6.52 -7.92 -24.43
C VAL A 201 -7.74 -7.98 -25.35
N ALA A 202 -8.64 -8.95 -25.17
CA ALA A 202 -9.86 -9.04 -25.95
C ALA A 202 -10.79 -7.84 -25.76
N LYS A 203 -10.88 -7.30 -24.52
CA LYS A 203 -11.66 -6.10 -24.23
C LYS A 203 -11.02 -4.84 -24.84
N TYR A 204 -9.69 -4.75 -24.83
CA TYR A 204 -8.93 -3.64 -25.37
C TYR A 204 -8.99 -3.57 -26.92
N LEU A 205 -8.95 -4.72 -27.59
CA LEU A 205 -8.97 -4.82 -29.05
C LEU A 205 -10.38 -4.74 -29.66
N ARG A 206 -11.45 -4.70 -28.87
CA ARG A 206 -12.80 -4.46 -29.40
C ARG A 206 -12.94 -3.00 -29.78
N PRO A 207 -13.23 -2.67 -31.06
CA PRO A 207 -13.55 -1.30 -31.46
C PRO A 207 -14.81 -0.85 -30.72
N GLN A 208 -14.75 0.36 -30.14
CA GLN A 208 -15.93 1.06 -29.61
C GLN A 208 -16.82 1.50 -30.75
#